data_4106884c72dc520bd577bb31b03fd75c
#
_entry.id   4106884c72dc520bd577bb31b03fd75c
#
_cell.length_a   1.000
_cell.length_b   1.000
_cell.length_c   1.000
_cell.angle_alpha   90.00
_cell.angle_beta   90.00
_cell.angle_gamma   90.00
#
_symmetry.space_group_name_H-M   'P 1'
#
loop_
_entity.id
_entity.type
_entity.pdbx_description
1 polymer ?
#
loop_
_entity_poly.entity_id
_entity_poly.type
_entity_poly.pdbx_seq_one_letter_code
_entity_poly.pdbx_strand_id
1 'polypeptide(L)'
;MDPSTKLCMGCMNELGSDGRCHYCSYTDDIPHLQAYLAPRTVLDNRYIVGKMLSYNGEGASYICYDMVGKCKCVAREYMPDTLCERDSESQRLVVNPDCLAKYKTFMSEFADVNKVLSRMRNLQHIATAKDMFCENNTTYVILEYVEGVTLKKFLQSNTGFSSSRVCCGICLDCVLCLGTCCLGIV
;
A
#
# COMPACT_ATOMS: atom_id res chain seq x y z
N MET A 1 -14.93 -8.83 -20.66
CA MET A 1 -13.45 -8.83 -20.61
C MET A 1 -13.06 -8.38 -19.20
N ASP A 2 -12.25 -9.17 -18.55
CA ASP A 2 -11.75 -8.84 -17.21
C ASP A 2 -10.88 -7.56 -17.27
N PRO A 3 -11.21 -6.50 -16.51
CA PRO A 3 -10.43 -5.26 -16.50
C PRO A 3 -8.96 -5.49 -16.12
N SER A 4 -8.66 -6.52 -15.33
CA SER A 4 -7.31 -6.84 -14.88
C SER A 4 -6.36 -7.22 -16.02
N THR A 5 -6.89 -7.74 -17.15
CA THR A 5 -6.07 -8.17 -18.28
C THR A 5 -5.46 -7.03 -19.08
N LYS A 6 -6.00 -5.81 -18.94
CA LYS A 6 -5.52 -4.61 -19.63
C LYS A 6 -4.58 -3.75 -18.80
N LEU A 7 -4.43 -4.07 -17.52
CA LEU A 7 -3.63 -3.27 -16.59
C LEU A 7 -2.26 -3.89 -16.34
N CYS A 8 -1.25 -3.04 -16.27
CA CYS A 8 0.07 -3.41 -15.80
C CYS A 8 0.06 -3.59 -14.29
N MET A 9 0.38 -4.76 -13.78
CA MET A 9 0.42 -5.03 -12.34
C MET A 9 1.54 -4.27 -11.61
N GLY A 10 2.48 -3.70 -12.34
CA GLY A 10 3.56 -2.89 -11.75
C GLY A 10 3.20 -1.45 -11.46
N CYS A 11 2.32 -0.83 -12.26
CA CYS A 11 2.03 0.61 -12.15
C CYS A 11 0.56 0.98 -12.39
N MET A 12 -0.31 0.01 -12.62
CA MET A 12 -1.75 0.20 -12.90
C MET A 12 -2.05 1.13 -14.07
N ASN A 13 -1.12 1.31 -15.00
CA ASN A 13 -1.42 1.93 -16.30
C ASN A 13 -1.91 0.86 -17.27
N GLU A 14 -2.63 1.28 -18.30
CA GLU A 14 -3.04 0.38 -19.37
C GLU A 14 -1.82 -0.15 -20.12
N LEU A 15 -1.88 -1.43 -20.49
CA LEU A 15 -0.90 -2.06 -21.35
C LEU A 15 -1.07 -1.58 -22.79
N GLY A 16 0.03 -1.52 -23.52
CA GLY A 16 -0.02 -1.27 -24.95
C GLY A 16 -0.72 -2.40 -25.74
N SER A 17 -0.97 -2.17 -27.01
CA SER A 17 -1.55 -3.17 -27.92
C SER A 17 -0.68 -4.42 -28.08
N ASP A 18 0.62 -4.32 -27.75
CA ASP A 18 1.60 -5.39 -27.72
C ASP A 18 1.60 -6.18 -26.40
N GLY A 19 0.71 -5.84 -25.45
CA GLY A 19 0.62 -6.43 -24.13
C GLY A 19 1.73 -6.01 -23.16
N ARG A 20 2.55 -5.01 -23.51
CA ARG A 20 3.66 -4.52 -22.69
C ARG A 20 3.32 -3.18 -22.03
N CYS A 21 3.93 -2.96 -20.89
CA CYS A 21 3.84 -1.67 -20.22
C CYS A 21 4.93 -0.72 -20.75
N HIS A 22 4.51 0.45 -21.24
CA HIS A 22 5.43 1.50 -21.71
C HIS A 22 5.82 2.50 -20.61
N TYR A 23 5.29 2.34 -19.39
CA TYR A 23 5.50 3.27 -18.27
C TYR A 23 6.46 2.73 -17.19
N CYS A 24 6.56 1.42 -17.07
CA CYS A 24 7.47 0.80 -16.11
C CYS A 24 8.06 -0.50 -16.68
N SER A 25 9.11 -0.99 -16.04
CA SER A 25 9.81 -2.22 -16.45
C SER A 25 9.27 -3.49 -15.79
N TYR A 26 8.04 -3.46 -15.25
CA TYR A 26 7.43 -4.62 -14.62
C TYR A 26 7.04 -5.67 -15.66
N THR A 27 7.37 -6.92 -15.38
CA THR A 27 6.93 -8.10 -16.14
C THR A 27 6.22 -9.07 -15.20
N ASP A 28 5.25 -9.82 -15.70
CA ASP A 28 4.48 -10.80 -14.89
C ASP A 28 5.33 -12.02 -14.48
N ASP A 29 6.55 -12.18 -15.03
CA ASP A 29 7.47 -13.27 -14.70
C ASP A 29 8.20 -13.08 -13.35
N ILE A 30 8.02 -11.93 -12.69
CA ILE A 30 8.64 -11.67 -11.40
C ILE A 30 7.96 -12.54 -10.34
N PRO A 31 8.71 -13.47 -9.69
CA PRO A 31 8.13 -14.30 -8.64
C PRO A 31 7.58 -13.44 -7.53
N HIS A 32 6.33 -13.66 -7.13
CA HIS A 32 5.78 -13.06 -5.94
C HIS A 32 6.04 -13.97 -4.72
N LEU A 33 6.24 -13.37 -3.57
CA LEU A 33 6.41 -14.11 -2.32
C LEU A 33 5.03 -14.60 -1.86
N GLN A 34 4.88 -15.90 -1.64
CA GLN A 34 3.59 -16.54 -1.26
C GLN A 34 2.99 -15.97 0.04
N ALA A 35 3.82 -15.37 0.90
CA ALA A 35 3.36 -14.70 2.10
C ALA A 35 2.46 -13.46 1.83
N TYR A 36 2.49 -12.92 0.60
CA TYR A 36 1.77 -11.70 0.24
C TYR A 36 0.70 -11.97 -0.81
N LEU A 37 -0.19 -11.01 -1.05
CA LEU A 37 -1.23 -11.12 -2.07
C LEU A 37 -0.60 -11.21 -3.46
N ALA A 38 -1.10 -12.15 -4.25
CA ALA A 38 -0.71 -12.29 -5.65
C ALA A 38 -1.22 -11.09 -6.48
N PRO A 39 -0.44 -10.62 -7.47
CA PRO A 39 -0.96 -9.70 -8.47
C PRO A 39 -2.24 -10.26 -9.12
N ARG A 40 -3.17 -9.39 -9.46
CA ARG A 40 -4.53 -9.66 -9.99
C ARG A 40 -5.53 -10.20 -8.96
N THR A 41 -5.16 -10.37 -7.68
CA THR A 41 -6.15 -10.59 -6.61
C THR A 41 -7.14 -9.42 -6.61
N VAL A 42 -8.42 -9.72 -6.42
CA VAL A 42 -9.47 -8.69 -6.31
C VAL A 42 -9.96 -8.66 -4.87
N LEU A 43 -9.81 -7.51 -4.23
CA LEU A 43 -10.29 -7.25 -2.87
C LEU A 43 -11.62 -6.51 -2.94
N ASP A 44 -12.55 -6.86 -2.04
CA ASP A 44 -13.89 -6.26 -1.92
C ASP A 44 -14.65 -6.18 -3.26
N ASN A 45 -14.40 -7.13 -4.18
CA ASN A 45 -14.93 -7.10 -5.55
C ASN A 45 -14.69 -5.77 -6.30
N ARG A 46 -13.75 -4.96 -5.87
CA ARG A 46 -13.53 -3.59 -6.36
C ARG A 46 -12.07 -3.26 -6.65
N TYR A 47 -11.15 -3.73 -5.85
CA TYR A 47 -9.75 -3.31 -5.92
C TYR A 47 -8.88 -4.39 -6.52
N ILE A 48 -8.35 -4.18 -7.71
CA ILE A 48 -7.38 -5.09 -8.36
C ILE A 48 -6.01 -4.84 -7.75
N VAL A 49 -5.44 -5.86 -7.13
CA VAL A 49 -4.10 -5.79 -6.52
C VAL A 49 -3.02 -5.98 -7.58
N GLY A 50 -2.02 -5.12 -7.54
CA GLY A 50 -0.79 -5.25 -8.30
C GLY A 50 0.40 -5.66 -7.45
N LYS A 51 1.59 -5.19 -7.83
CA LYS A 51 2.81 -5.53 -7.09
C LYS A 51 2.78 -4.95 -5.68
N MET A 52 3.45 -5.64 -4.78
CA MET A 52 3.80 -5.11 -3.47
C MET A 52 4.75 -3.91 -3.62
N LEU A 53 4.44 -2.81 -2.95
CA LEU A 53 5.24 -1.58 -2.93
C LEU A 53 6.24 -1.59 -1.78
N SER A 54 5.77 -2.00 -0.61
CA SER A 54 6.57 -2.07 0.60
C SER A 54 5.95 -3.02 1.61
N TYR A 55 6.76 -3.46 2.55
CA TYR A 55 6.29 -4.15 3.73
C TYR A 55 7.09 -3.67 4.95
N ASN A 56 6.47 -3.72 6.11
CA ASN A 56 7.08 -3.49 7.41
C ASN A 56 6.53 -4.50 8.42
N GLY A 57 7.02 -4.51 9.66
CA GLY A 57 6.57 -5.46 10.69
C GLY A 57 5.08 -5.39 11.07
N GLU A 58 4.33 -4.42 10.55
CA GLU A 58 2.89 -4.25 10.78
C GLU A 58 2.05 -4.76 9.60
N GLY A 59 2.60 -4.75 8.38
CA GLY A 59 1.86 -5.20 7.21
C GLY A 59 2.52 -4.85 5.87
N ALA A 60 1.76 -5.08 4.81
CA ALA A 60 2.19 -4.87 3.44
C ALA A 60 1.35 -3.80 2.73
N SER A 61 1.95 -3.12 1.76
CA SER A 61 1.28 -2.15 0.90
C SER A 61 1.42 -2.58 -0.56
N TYR A 62 0.33 -2.49 -1.29
CA TYR A 62 0.24 -2.89 -2.70
C TYR A 62 -0.27 -1.74 -3.55
N ILE A 63 0.28 -1.58 -4.75
CA ILE A 63 -0.40 -0.76 -5.74
C ILE A 63 -1.68 -1.45 -6.17
N CYS A 64 -2.77 -0.69 -6.27
CA CYS A 64 -4.07 -1.22 -6.65
C CYS A 64 -4.76 -0.32 -7.67
N TYR A 65 -5.76 -0.88 -8.34
CA TYR A 65 -6.67 -0.14 -9.22
C TYR A 65 -8.10 -0.25 -8.68
N ASP A 66 -8.71 0.89 -8.42
CA ASP A 66 -10.12 0.99 -8.05
C ASP A 66 -10.99 0.91 -9.31
N MET A 67 -11.70 -0.20 -9.52
CA MET A 67 -12.56 -0.41 -10.68
C MET A 67 -13.77 0.53 -10.72
N VAL A 68 -14.24 1.00 -9.56
CA VAL A 68 -15.36 1.94 -9.45
C VAL A 68 -14.88 3.37 -9.66
N GLY A 69 -13.85 3.78 -8.93
CA GLY A 69 -13.26 5.12 -9.03
C GLY A 69 -12.40 5.32 -10.28
N LYS A 70 -12.09 4.23 -11.02
CA LYS A 70 -11.23 4.22 -12.22
C LYS A 70 -9.90 4.94 -12.00
N CYS A 71 -9.29 4.71 -10.86
CA CYS A 71 -8.05 5.36 -10.47
C CYS A 71 -7.12 4.42 -9.73
N LYS A 72 -5.84 4.79 -9.71
CA LYS A 72 -4.83 4.11 -8.91
C LYS A 72 -5.06 4.41 -7.43
N CYS A 73 -4.77 3.43 -6.60
CA CYS A 73 -4.80 3.55 -5.15
C CYS A 73 -3.73 2.65 -4.53
N VAL A 74 -3.58 2.72 -3.22
CA VAL A 74 -2.71 1.83 -2.45
C VAL A 74 -3.59 1.07 -1.47
N ALA A 75 -3.52 -0.25 -1.51
CA ALA A 75 -4.10 -1.08 -0.45
C ALA A 75 -3.03 -1.37 0.59
N ARG A 76 -3.29 -0.99 1.83
CA ARG A 76 -2.47 -1.35 2.99
C ARG A 76 -3.16 -2.44 3.76
N GLU A 77 -2.48 -3.56 3.93
CA GLU A 77 -2.94 -4.73 4.64
C GLU A 77 -2.30 -4.78 6.03
N TYR A 78 -3.11 -5.00 7.07
CA TYR A 78 -2.60 -5.33 8.39
C TYR A 78 -2.19 -6.80 8.42
N MET A 79 -0.89 -7.07 8.44
CA MET A 79 -0.32 -8.44 8.42
C MET A 79 1.00 -8.48 9.18
N PRO A 80 0.97 -8.45 10.53
CA PRO A 80 2.18 -8.59 11.32
C PRO A 80 2.74 -10.02 11.25
N ASP A 81 3.91 -10.17 10.62
CA ASP A 81 4.56 -11.45 10.33
C ASP A 81 4.94 -12.26 11.59
N THR A 82 5.03 -11.58 12.74
CA THR A 82 5.28 -12.22 14.03
C THR A 82 4.02 -12.83 14.68
N LEU A 83 2.83 -12.51 14.18
CA LEU A 83 1.56 -12.92 14.79
C LEU A 83 0.70 -13.80 13.87
N CYS A 84 0.94 -13.74 12.57
CA CYS A 84 0.15 -14.45 11.59
C CYS A 84 0.97 -14.81 10.34
N GLU A 85 0.45 -15.74 9.58
CA GLU A 85 0.97 -16.14 8.27
C GLU A 85 -0.17 -16.24 7.26
N ARG A 86 0.14 -16.18 5.97
CA ARG A 86 -0.86 -16.35 4.92
C ARG A 86 -0.96 -17.81 4.52
N ASP A 87 -2.16 -18.35 4.55
CA ASP A 87 -2.48 -19.63 3.96
C ASP A 87 -2.44 -19.53 2.43
N SER A 88 -1.66 -20.41 1.81
CA SER A 88 -1.38 -20.36 0.37
C SER A 88 -2.60 -20.73 -0.50
N GLU A 89 -3.55 -21.50 0.02
CA GLU A 89 -4.72 -21.94 -0.72
C GLU A 89 -5.88 -20.94 -0.60
N SER A 90 -6.24 -20.58 0.63
CA SER A 90 -7.38 -19.70 0.90
C SER A 90 -7.04 -18.21 0.81
N GLN A 91 -5.75 -17.84 0.76
CA GLN A 91 -5.24 -16.48 0.84
C GLN A 91 -5.61 -15.73 2.13
N ARG A 92 -6.18 -16.43 3.11
CA ARG A 92 -6.54 -15.89 4.42
C ARG A 92 -5.36 -15.86 5.36
N LEU A 93 -5.35 -14.90 6.28
CA LEU A 93 -4.36 -14.91 7.36
C LEU A 93 -4.76 -15.91 8.44
N VAL A 94 -3.80 -16.75 8.80
CA VAL A 94 -3.89 -17.70 9.92
C VAL A 94 -3.11 -17.09 11.07
N VAL A 95 -3.82 -16.76 12.13
CA VAL A 95 -3.24 -16.13 13.33
C VAL A 95 -2.79 -17.24 14.28
N ASN A 96 -1.59 -17.09 14.84
CA ASN A 96 -1.12 -17.98 15.90
C ASN A 96 -2.12 -17.94 17.08
N PRO A 97 -2.67 -19.09 17.51
CA PRO A 97 -3.67 -19.15 18.57
C PRO A 97 -3.26 -18.42 19.85
N ASP A 98 -2.00 -18.53 20.25
CA ASP A 98 -1.45 -17.87 21.44
C ASP A 98 -1.38 -16.34 21.31
N CYS A 99 -1.44 -15.84 20.07
CA CYS A 99 -1.35 -14.41 19.76
C CYS A 99 -2.69 -13.78 19.37
N LEU A 100 -3.79 -14.53 19.35
CA LEU A 100 -5.08 -14.09 18.83
C LEU A 100 -5.61 -12.80 19.49
N ALA A 101 -5.51 -12.70 20.81
CA ALA A 101 -5.94 -11.51 21.55
C ALA A 101 -5.10 -10.29 21.15
N LYS A 102 -3.79 -10.44 21.09
CA LYS A 102 -2.84 -9.40 20.71
C LYS A 102 -3.06 -8.96 19.26
N TYR A 103 -3.25 -9.92 18.34
CA TYR A 103 -3.56 -9.65 16.94
C TYR A 103 -4.81 -8.80 16.78
N LYS A 104 -5.91 -9.16 17.47
CA LYS A 104 -7.18 -8.41 17.41
C LYS A 104 -7.05 -7.00 17.98
N THR A 105 -6.32 -6.84 19.09
CA THR A 105 -6.08 -5.51 19.70
C THR A 105 -5.33 -4.61 18.73
N PHE A 106 -4.22 -5.04 18.17
CA PHE A 106 -3.42 -4.24 17.25
C PHE A 106 -4.13 -4.01 15.91
N MET A 107 -4.91 -4.97 15.42
CA MET A 107 -5.75 -4.75 14.25
C MET A 107 -6.81 -3.66 14.49
N SER A 108 -7.38 -3.59 15.70
CA SER A 108 -8.30 -2.52 16.07
C SER A 108 -7.60 -1.17 16.13
N GLU A 109 -6.41 -1.11 16.72
CA GLU A 109 -5.59 0.11 16.78
C GLU A 109 -5.22 0.59 15.37
N PHE A 110 -4.81 -0.32 14.49
CA PHE A 110 -4.56 -0.02 13.08
C PHE A 110 -5.80 0.58 12.41
N ALA A 111 -6.97 -0.01 12.62
CA ALA A 111 -8.22 0.50 12.06
C ALA A 111 -8.57 1.88 12.62
N ASP A 112 -8.38 2.12 13.93
CA ASP A 112 -8.73 3.40 14.56
C ASP A 112 -7.81 4.54 14.12
N VAL A 113 -6.51 4.30 13.96
CA VAL A 113 -5.59 5.28 13.37
C VAL A 113 -6.04 5.65 11.95
N ASN A 114 -6.40 4.69 11.12
CA ASN A 114 -6.82 4.93 9.75
C ASN A 114 -8.20 5.61 9.65
N LYS A 115 -9.10 5.39 10.62
CA LYS A 115 -10.35 6.18 10.77
C LYS A 115 -10.06 7.64 11.07
N VAL A 116 -9.06 7.94 11.89
CA VAL A 116 -8.64 9.32 12.15
C VAL A 116 -8.09 9.95 10.86
N LEU A 117 -7.21 9.25 10.14
CA LEU A 117 -6.66 9.70 8.85
C LEU A 117 -7.77 9.96 7.81
N SER A 118 -8.82 9.12 7.77
CA SER A 118 -9.94 9.33 6.84
C SER A 118 -10.75 10.61 7.09
N ARG A 119 -10.68 11.17 8.30
CA ARG A 119 -11.32 12.46 8.66
C ARG A 119 -10.46 13.67 8.26
N MET A 120 -9.19 13.46 7.97
CA MET A 120 -8.22 14.53 7.62
C MET A 120 -8.16 14.81 6.12
N ARG A 121 -9.26 14.57 5.38
CA ARG A 121 -9.33 14.68 3.91
C ARG A 121 -8.98 16.04 3.32
N ASN A 122 -9.03 17.10 4.14
CA ASN A 122 -8.79 18.47 3.69
C ASN A 122 -7.37 18.97 4.02
N LEU A 123 -6.53 18.12 4.60
CA LEU A 123 -5.16 18.48 4.88
C LEU A 123 -4.28 18.17 3.67
N GLN A 124 -3.63 19.21 3.15
CA GLN A 124 -2.60 19.04 2.13
C GLN A 124 -1.46 18.18 2.73
N HIS A 125 -0.80 17.41 1.91
CA HIS A 125 0.37 16.60 2.28
C HIS A 125 0.12 15.37 3.17
N ILE A 126 -1.16 14.99 3.40
CA ILE A 126 -1.51 13.72 4.05
C ILE A 126 -2.25 12.85 3.03
N ALA A 127 -1.73 11.64 2.79
CA ALA A 127 -2.42 10.67 1.95
C ALA A 127 -3.78 10.29 2.55
N THR A 128 -4.83 10.50 1.79
CA THR A 128 -6.21 10.30 2.27
C THR A 128 -6.57 8.83 2.30
N ALA A 129 -7.07 8.35 3.44
CA ALA A 129 -7.73 7.05 3.53
C ALA A 129 -9.13 7.17 2.89
N LYS A 130 -9.33 6.47 1.76
CA LYS A 130 -10.55 6.52 0.94
C LYS A 130 -11.58 5.49 1.39
N ASP A 131 -11.10 4.31 1.80
CA ASP A 131 -11.94 3.17 2.15
C ASP A 131 -11.25 2.28 3.18
N MET A 132 -12.02 1.47 3.89
CA MET A 132 -11.51 0.48 4.82
C MET A 132 -12.52 -0.67 4.97
N PHE A 133 -12.05 -1.91 4.84
CA PHE A 133 -12.88 -3.12 4.94
C PHE A 133 -12.11 -4.29 5.55
N CYS A 134 -12.84 -5.32 5.95
CA CYS A 134 -12.28 -6.57 6.47
C CYS A 134 -12.47 -7.69 5.45
N GLU A 135 -11.39 -8.35 5.07
CA GLU A 135 -11.36 -9.53 4.21
C GLU A 135 -10.15 -10.38 4.60
N ASN A 136 -10.11 -11.65 4.22
CA ASN A 136 -8.98 -12.56 4.46
C ASN A 136 -8.51 -12.63 5.94
N ASN A 137 -9.42 -12.48 6.90
CA ASN A 137 -9.14 -12.41 8.34
C ASN A 137 -8.27 -11.21 8.76
N THR A 138 -8.25 -10.15 7.99
CA THR A 138 -7.51 -8.94 8.29
C THR A 138 -8.29 -7.68 7.88
N THR A 139 -7.70 -6.52 8.12
CA THR A 139 -8.22 -5.21 7.73
C THR A 139 -7.34 -4.63 6.63
N TYR A 140 -8.01 -4.17 5.57
CA TYR A 140 -7.42 -3.40 4.48
C TYR A 140 -7.81 -1.93 4.59
N VAL A 141 -6.86 -1.05 4.29
CA VAL A 141 -7.11 0.39 4.15
C VAL A 141 -6.71 0.81 2.75
N ILE A 142 -7.62 1.47 2.06
CA ILE A 142 -7.37 2.00 0.73
C ILE A 142 -6.98 3.48 0.85
N LEU A 143 -5.76 3.77 0.45
CA LEU A 143 -5.19 5.11 0.44
C LEU A 143 -5.17 5.67 -0.99
N GLU A 144 -5.14 6.98 -1.11
CA GLU A 144 -4.84 7.59 -2.42
C GLU A 144 -3.41 7.21 -2.87
N TYR A 145 -3.25 7.02 -4.17
CA TYR A 145 -1.93 6.84 -4.74
C TYR A 145 -1.28 8.22 -4.94
N VAL A 146 -0.15 8.43 -4.29
CA VAL A 146 0.66 9.64 -4.47
C VAL A 146 1.77 9.34 -5.45
N GLU A 147 1.78 10.03 -6.58
CA GLU A 147 2.82 9.89 -7.58
C GLU A 147 4.06 10.68 -7.16
N GLY A 148 5.20 10.02 -7.06
CA GLY A 148 6.43 10.68 -6.63
C GLY A 148 7.54 9.70 -6.24
N VAL A 149 8.55 10.24 -5.60
CA VAL A 149 9.67 9.49 -5.03
C VAL A 149 9.72 9.70 -3.52
N THR A 150 10.11 8.67 -2.78
CA THR A 150 10.25 8.80 -1.33
C THR A 150 11.33 9.83 -0.98
N LEU A 151 11.18 10.52 0.15
CA LEU A 151 12.20 11.45 0.65
C LEU A 151 13.57 10.80 0.75
N LYS A 152 13.63 9.54 1.21
CA LYS A 152 14.88 8.75 1.28
C LYS A 152 15.54 8.62 -0.10
N LYS A 153 14.77 8.27 -1.12
CA LYS A 153 15.26 8.14 -2.50
C LYS A 153 15.71 9.49 -3.06
N PHE A 154 14.93 10.55 -2.81
CA PHE A 154 15.27 11.90 -3.20
C PHE A 154 16.61 12.36 -2.59
N LEU A 155 16.81 12.17 -1.29
CA LEU A 155 18.04 12.52 -0.60
C LEU A 155 19.25 11.70 -1.10
N GLN A 156 19.06 10.42 -1.37
CA GLN A 156 20.11 9.56 -1.93
C GLN A 156 20.54 9.96 -3.35
N SER A 157 19.61 10.44 -4.16
CA SER A 157 19.88 10.88 -5.54
C SER A 157 20.44 12.31 -5.62
N ASN A 158 20.31 13.11 -4.57
CA ASN A 158 20.69 14.53 -4.53
C ASN A 158 21.71 14.79 -3.43
N THR A 159 22.86 14.17 -3.50
CA THR A 159 23.95 14.26 -2.50
C THR A 159 24.55 15.65 -2.29
N GLY A 160 24.19 16.66 -3.11
CA GLY A 160 24.64 18.05 -3.00
C GLY A 160 23.73 18.99 -2.17
N PHE A 161 22.59 18.49 -1.67
CA PHE A 161 21.74 19.29 -0.78
C PHE A 161 22.28 19.23 0.66
N SER A 162 22.72 20.40 1.18
CA SER A 162 23.03 20.48 2.60
C SER A 162 21.76 20.19 3.41
N SER A 163 21.87 19.34 4.42
CA SER A 163 20.73 18.90 5.25
C SER A 163 19.91 20.05 5.85
N SER A 164 20.51 21.23 6.05
CA SER A 164 19.85 22.41 6.59
C SER A 164 18.82 23.05 5.64
N ARG A 165 19.04 23.03 4.30
CA ARG A 165 18.07 23.57 3.33
C ARG A 165 16.91 22.63 3.06
N VAL A 166 17.18 21.34 3.11
CA VAL A 166 16.13 20.31 3.01
C VAL A 166 15.25 20.34 4.26
N CYS A 167 15.83 20.52 5.45
CA CYS A 167 15.05 20.68 6.67
C CYS A 167 14.15 21.94 6.66
N CYS A 168 14.58 23.09 6.16
CA CYS A 168 13.73 24.29 6.16
C CYS A 168 12.58 24.25 5.13
N GLY A 169 12.78 23.66 3.95
CA GLY A 169 11.74 23.57 2.92
C GLY A 169 10.77 22.40 3.14
N ILE A 170 11.26 21.31 3.67
CA ILE A 170 10.48 20.09 3.92
C ILE A 170 9.91 20.07 5.34
N CYS A 171 10.52 20.73 6.33
CA CYS A 171 10.04 20.68 7.72
C CYS A 171 8.70 21.38 7.97
N LEU A 172 8.31 22.41 7.22
CA LEU A 172 6.96 22.98 7.35
C LEU A 172 5.90 22.08 6.74
N ASP A 173 6.26 21.33 5.68
CA ASP A 173 5.35 20.42 5.00
C ASP A 173 5.50 18.95 5.50
N CYS A 174 6.65 18.56 6.03
CA CYS A 174 6.97 17.20 6.43
C CYS A 174 6.78 16.85 7.90
N VAL A 175 6.52 17.78 8.81
CA VAL A 175 6.14 17.40 10.18
C VAL A 175 4.86 16.56 10.17
N LEU A 176 4.00 16.82 9.21
CA LEU A 176 2.80 16.00 8.97
C LEU A 176 3.09 14.74 8.14
N CYS A 177 4.04 14.77 7.19
CA CYS A 177 4.50 13.60 6.44
C CYS A 177 5.41 12.67 7.24
N LEU A 178 6.19 13.15 8.21
CA LEU A 178 7.02 12.28 9.05
C LEU A 178 6.17 11.37 9.94
N GLY A 179 4.98 11.80 10.35
CA GLY A 179 4.03 10.92 11.01
C GLY A 179 3.58 9.77 10.09
N THR A 180 3.35 10.05 8.82
CA THR A 180 2.95 9.04 7.83
C THR A 180 4.15 8.26 7.27
N CYS A 181 5.32 8.84 7.13
CA CYS A 181 6.56 8.14 6.78
C CYS A 181 7.07 7.20 7.89
N CYS A 182 6.94 7.60 9.17
CA CYS A 182 7.24 6.71 10.30
C CYS A 182 6.22 5.58 10.44
N LEU A 183 5.01 5.75 9.90
CA LEU A 183 3.98 4.70 9.82
C LEU A 183 4.11 3.83 8.56
N GLY A 184 5.18 3.99 7.76
CA GLY A 184 5.43 3.17 6.58
C GLY A 184 4.46 3.44 5.42
N ILE A 185 3.87 4.62 5.37
CA ILE A 185 3.06 5.10 4.24
C ILE A 185 3.97 5.93 3.34
N VAL A 186 4.54 5.33 2.38
CA VAL A 186 5.20 5.60 1.09
C VAL A 186 6.47 4.80 0.96
#